data_78a1eb7de15be79caddb6dcaa346549a
#
_entry.id   78a1eb7de15be79caddb6dcaa346549a
#
_cell.length_a   1.000
_cell.length_b   1.000
_cell.length_c   1.000
_cell.angle_alpha   90.00
_cell.angle_beta   90.00
_cell.angle_gamma   90.00
#
_symmetry.space_group_name_H-M   'P 1'
#
loop_
_entity.id
_entity.type
_entity.pdbx_description
1 polymer ?
#
loop_
_entity_poly.entity_id
_entity_poly.type
_entity_poly.pdbx_seq_one_letter_code
_entity_poly.pdbx_strand_id
1 'polypeptide(L)' 'MRRSKLPHPLGVCNVCHALTNLHESLNHRCDKTVTGRRCYGTYKSGIGYLWDACEACEATGMVGSQVCSACGGYGWTLYG' A
#
# COMPACT_ATOMS: atom_id res chain seq x y z
N MET A 1 -2.82 23.07 -10.36
CA MET A 1 -3.80 22.43 -9.47
C MET A 1 -3.09 21.41 -8.57
N ARG A 2 -3.25 21.53 -7.28
CA ARG A 2 -2.64 20.56 -6.35
C ARG A 2 -3.44 19.28 -6.35
N ARG A 3 -2.74 18.15 -6.36
CA ARG A 3 -3.37 16.85 -6.20
C ARG A 3 -3.77 16.64 -4.74
N SER A 4 -4.96 16.10 -4.54
CA SER A 4 -5.40 15.74 -3.20
C SER A 4 -4.64 14.52 -2.68
N LYS A 5 -4.42 14.47 -1.37
CA LYS A 5 -3.87 13.30 -0.73
C LYS A 5 -4.83 12.13 -0.88
N LEU A 6 -4.28 10.96 -1.21
CA LEU A 6 -5.07 9.74 -1.27
C LEU A 6 -5.41 9.26 0.15
N PRO A 7 -6.50 8.53 0.33
CA PRO A 7 -6.72 7.80 1.58
C PRO A 7 -5.68 6.69 1.71
N HIS A 8 -5.38 6.26 2.94
CA HIS A 8 -4.46 5.14 3.13
C HIS A 8 -5.02 3.88 2.47
N PRO A 9 -4.15 2.91 2.11
CA PRO A 9 -4.61 1.65 1.51
C PRO A 9 -5.64 0.93 2.39
N LEU A 10 -6.54 0.18 1.75
CA LEU A 10 -7.60 -0.53 2.46
C LEU A 10 -7.08 -1.72 3.24
N GLY A 11 -6.04 -2.39 2.75
CA GLY A 11 -5.53 -3.57 3.38
C GLY A 11 -4.04 -3.74 3.27
N VAL A 12 -3.51 -4.59 4.15
CA VAL A 12 -2.08 -4.88 4.28
C VAL A 12 -1.93 -6.38 4.49
N CYS A 13 -0.99 -7.00 3.78
CA CYS A 13 -0.64 -8.39 4.05
C CYS A 13 0.04 -8.48 5.43
N ASN A 14 -0.39 -9.43 6.24
CA ASN A 14 0.14 -9.59 7.60
C ASN A 14 1.53 -10.26 7.64
N VAL A 15 2.09 -10.63 6.50
CA VAL A 15 3.41 -11.26 6.41
C VAL A 15 4.38 -10.39 5.64
N CYS A 16 4.11 -10.08 4.37
CA CYS A 16 5.03 -9.32 3.53
C CYS A 16 4.72 -7.82 3.49
N HIS A 17 3.67 -7.37 4.15
CA HIS A 17 3.23 -5.97 4.19
C HIS A 17 2.87 -5.39 2.82
N ALA A 18 2.51 -6.24 1.85
CA ALA A 18 1.99 -5.78 0.57
C ALA A 18 0.69 -5.03 0.79
N LEU A 19 0.46 -3.98 0.01
CA LEU A 19 -0.71 -3.11 0.17
C LEU A 19 -1.77 -3.44 -0.88
N THR A 20 -3.02 -3.22 -0.54
CA THR A 20 -4.12 -3.36 -1.47
C THR A 20 -5.15 -2.26 -1.27
N ASN A 21 -5.71 -1.77 -2.37
CA ASN A 21 -6.83 -0.84 -2.36
C ASN A 21 -8.15 -1.52 -2.77
N LEU A 22 -8.11 -2.83 -2.95
CA LEU A 22 -9.29 -3.60 -3.33
C LEU A 22 -10.00 -4.10 -2.08
N HIS A 23 -11.21 -3.63 -1.86
CA HIS A 23 -12.03 -4.06 -0.73
C HIS A 23 -12.24 -5.58 -0.73
N GLU A 24 -12.42 -6.16 -1.91
CA GLU A 24 -12.63 -7.59 -2.09
C GLU A 24 -11.40 -8.45 -1.80
N SER A 25 -10.20 -7.84 -1.75
CA SER A 25 -8.99 -8.57 -1.37
C SER A 25 -8.82 -8.72 0.14
N LEU A 26 -9.59 -8.00 0.93
CA LEU A 26 -9.52 -8.13 2.39
C LEU A 26 -9.94 -9.51 2.83
N ASN A 27 -9.16 -10.10 3.73
CA ASN A 27 -9.34 -11.46 4.25
C ASN A 27 -9.06 -12.57 3.23
N HIS A 28 -8.52 -12.21 2.04
CA HIS A 28 -8.07 -13.17 1.06
C HIS A 28 -6.55 -13.36 1.15
N ARG A 29 -6.07 -14.45 0.59
CA ARG A 29 -4.65 -14.75 0.58
C ARG A 29 -3.87 -13.72 -0.23
N CYS A 30 -2.68 -13.39 0.25
CA CYS A 30 -1.73 -12.58 -0.49
C CYS A 30 -1.27 -13.34 -1.73
N ASP A 31 -1.29 -12.68 -2.88
CA ASP A 31 -0.88 -13.26 -4.16
C ASP A 31 0.51 -12.79 -4.61
N LYS A 32 1.24 -12.16 -3.71
CA LYS A 32 2.56 -11.61 -4.04
C LYS A 32 3.65 -12.67 -3.88
N THR A 33 4.74 -12.47 -4.63
CA THR A 33 5.94 -13.30 -4.55
C THR A 33 7.04 -12.48 -3.90
N VAL A 34 7.64 -13.03 -2.87
CA VAL A 34 8.74 -12.39 -2.13
C VAL A 34 9.96 -13.29 -2.25
N THR A 35 11.06 -12.77 -2.78
CA THR A 35 12.33 -13.51 -3.00
C THR A 35 12.12 -14.86 -3.69
N GLY A 36 11.30 -14.90 -4.74
CA GLY A 36 11.03 -16.10 -5.49
C GLY A 36 10.09 -17.10 -4.83
N ARG A 37 9.57 -16.78 -3.65
CA ARG A 37 8.61 -17.62 -2.92
C ARG A 37 7.27 -16.94 -2.80
N ARG A 38 6.21 -17.73 -2.94
CA ARG A 38 4.86 -17.22 -2.75
C ARG A 38 4.64 -16.83 -1.29
N CYS A 39 4.08 -15.63 -1.08
CA CYS A 39 3.72 -15.20 0.26
C CYS A 39 2.44 -15.92 0.70
N TYR A 40 2.46 -16.51 1.89
CA TYR A 40 1.29 -17.19 2.45
C TYR A 40 0.51 -16.32 3.43
N GLY A 41 0.74 -15.02 3.40
CA GLY A 41 -0.01 -14.09 4.25
C GLY A 41 -1.43 -13.88 3.77
N THR A 42 -2.16 -13.06 4.52
CA THR A 42 -3.53 -12.69 4.22
C THR A 42 -3.65 -11.18 4.31
N TYR A 43 -4.39 -10.57 3.40
CA TYR A 43 -4.69 -9.15 3.46
C TYR A 43 -5.63 -8.88 4.62
N LYS A 44 -5.22 -8.01 5.54
CA LYS A 44 -6.03 -7.57 6.68
C LYS A 44 -6.37 -6.11 6.52
N SER A 45 -7.44 -5.67 7.18
CA SER A 45 -7.85 -4.27 7.13
C SER A 45 -6.70 -3.34 7.55
N GLY A 46 -6.52 -2.25 6.82
CA GLY A 46 -5.52 -1.24 7.15
C GLY A 46 -5.89 -0.38 8.36
N ILE A 47 -7.11 -0.48 8.84
CA ILE A 47 -7.58 0.24 10.03
C ILE A 47 -6.85 -0.33 11.24
N GLY A 48 -6.13 0.35 11.98
CA GLY A 48 -5.36 -0.14 13.10
C GLY A 48 -3.87 -0.19 12.85
N TYR A 49 -3.45 -0.05 11.60
CA TYR A 49 -2.05 0.16 11.26
C TYR A 49 -1.73 1.66 11.31
N LEU A 50 -0.48 1.97 11.62
CA LEU A 50 0.01 3.34 11.55
C LEU A 50 0.54 3.61 10.14
N TRP A 51 0.15 4.73 9.58
CA TRP A 51 0.50 5.10 8.22
C TRP A 51 1.33 6.36 8.18
N ASP A 52 2.39 6.36 7.34
CA ASP A 52 3.16 7.54 7.00
C ASP A 52 2.82 8.00 5.59
N ALA A 53 2.59 9.29 5.43
CA ALA A 53 2.46 9.86 4.10
C ALA A 53 3.80 9.74 3.36
N CYS A 54 3.74 9.27 2.11
CA CYS A 54 4.94 9.17 1.29
C CYS A 54 5.46 10.57 0.97
N GLU A 55 6.68 10.88 1.40
CA GLU A 55 7.28 12.20 1.18
C GLU A 55 7.60 12.45 -0.29
N ALA A 56 7.94 11.41 -1.04
CA ALA A 56 8.32 11.55 -2.44
C ALA A 56 7.16 12.04 -3.31
N CYS A 57 5.93 11.65 -2.99
CA CYS A 57 4.73 12.06 -3.74
C CYS A 57 3.74 12.85 -2.89
N GLU A 58 4.06 13.14 -1.64
CA GLU A 58 3.18 13.86 -0.71
C GLU A 58 1.81 13.20 -0.58
N ALA A 59 1.79 11.87 -0.49
CA ALA A 59 0.59 11.06 -0.37
C ALA A 59 -0.36 11.13 -1.58
N THR A 60 0.15 11.55 -2.74
CA THR A 60 -0.67 11.62 -3.96
C THR A 60 -0.55 10.37 -4.83
N GLY A 61 0.48 9.57 -4.62
CA GLY A 61 0.74 8.37 -5.41
C GLY A 61 1.43 8.64 -6.75
N MET A 62 1.69 9.89 -7.06
CA MET A 62 2.28 10.27 -8.35
C MET A 62 3.41 11.29 -8.16
N VAL A 63 4.44 11.14 -8.96
CA VAL A 63 5.53 12.13 -9.06
C VAL A 63 5.54 12.62 -10.51
N GLY A 64 5.08 13.85 -10.71
CA GLY A 64 4.88 14.36 -12.06
C GLY A 64 3.82 13.54 -12.78
N SER A 65 4.16 12.95 -13.93
CA SER A 65 3.28 12.11 -14.72
C SER A 65 3.51 10.61 -14.50
N GLN A 66 4.38 10.24 -13.53
CA GLN A 66 4.73 8.86 -13.29
C GLN A 66 4.22 8.40 -11.93
N VAL A 67 3.94 7.09 -11.82
CA VAL A 67 3.57 6.49 -10.54
C VAL A 67 4.77 6.58 -9.58
N CYS A 68 4.50 6.98 -8.36
CA CYS A 68 5.54 7.06 -7.33
C CYS A 68 6.07 5.66 -7.01
N SER A 69 7.36 5.42 -7.27
CA SER A 69 7.97 4.12 -7.00
C SER A 69 8.30 3.90 -5.52
N ALA A 70 8.42 4.98 -4.75
CA ALA A 70 8.74 4.88 -3.32
C ALA A 70 7.61 4.24 -2.53
N CYS A 71 6.36 4.49 -2.93
CA CYS A 71 5.18 3.92 -2.26
C CYS A 71 4.38 2.99 -3.18
N GLY A 72 4.86 2.74 -4.40
CA GLY A 72 4.15 1.90 -5.35
C GLY A 72 2.84 2.50 -5.86
N GLY A 73 2.68 3.80 -5.80
CA GLY A 73 1.48 4.49 -6.23
C GLY A 73 0.39 4.60 -5.16
N TYR A 74 0.62 4.09 -3.97
CA TYR A 74 -0.39 4.11 -2.90
C TYR A 74 -0.44 5.43 -2.13
N GLY A 75 0.62 6.20 -2.17
CA GLY A 75 0.70 7.47 -1.43
C GLY A 75 1.06 7.33 0.04
N TRP A 76 1.11 6.11 0.56
CA TRP A 76 1.34 5.83 1.97
C TRP A 76 2.25 4.63 2.15
N THR A 77 2.96 4.62 3.25
CA THR A 77 3.77 3.49 3.68
C THR A 77 3.44 3.15 5.13
N LEU A 78 3.73 1.93 5.54
CA LEU A 78 3.54 1.53 6.93
C LEU A 78 4.60 2.20 7.81
N TYR A 79 4.15 2.77 8.92
CA TYR A 79 5.03 3.32 9.93
C TYR A 79 5.69 2.20 10.75
N GLY A 80 6.96 2.32 10.89
CA GLY A 80 7.72 1.35 11.62
C GLY A 80 8.49 0.42 10.72
#